data_00052cad69ce949faa3605501ef56017
#
_entry.id   00052cad69ce949faa3605501ef56017
#
_cell.length_a   1.000
_cell.length_b   1.000
_cell.length_c   1.000
_cell.angle_alpha   90.00
_cell.angle_beta   90.00
_cell.angle_gamma   90.00
#
_symmetry.space_group_name_H-M   'P 1'
#
loop_
_entity.id
_entity.type
_entity.pdbx_description
1 polymer ?
#
loop_
_entity_poly.entity_id
_entity_poly.type
_entity_poly.pdbx_seq_one_letter_code
_entity_poly.pdbx_strand_id
1 'polypeptide(L)'
;MSSKPFLITGATGSIGRNVVEFLLERGHKVRAFVHKGENNEQSSQLQQLGAEIAVGDLLDFMTIRPALDGISGACFVYPIVPGIVDATAYFAQAAKEAAVSTVVNMSQVSARREAKSHAAFNHWMAERVFDWSGLAVTHLRPTFFAGWFLYYAQSIKDGLVQMPFGESKIDKHAPIAEEDQARVIVSILENPSAHKGKTYQLFGPKEYTYPEAVAEISTILGHKITYERISLETFREWGLKRSRKRSPFFAQHVFEVAQDHAAGVFSGTDEVIEKITGHKPMGLEEFIRKHRSAFE
;
A
#
# COMPACT_ATOMS: atom_id res chain seq x y z
N MET A 1 -23.17 14.07 -7.20
CA MET A 1 -21.77 13.70 -7.50
C MET A 1 -20.96 14.96 -7.61
N SER A 2 -19.79 15.05 -6.99
CA SER A 2 -18.91 16.22 -7.10
C SER A 2 -18.49 16.40 -8.56
N SER A 3 -18.63 17.59 -9.11
CA SER A 3 -18.13 17.91 -10.46
C SER A 3 -16.60 18.00 -10.51
N LYS A 4 -15.94 18.05 -9.34
CA LYS A 4 -14.48 18.15 -9.19
C LYS A 4 -13.84 16.78 -9.10
N PRO A 5 -12.68 16.56 -9.73
CA PRO A 5 -11.97 15.27 -9.69
C PRO A 5 -11.35 14.98 -8.32
N PHE A 6 -11.03 13.69 -8.10
CA PHE A 6 -10.11 13.23 -7.07
C PHE A 6 -8.69 13.11 -7.65
N LEU A 7 -7.67 13.47 -6.87
CA LEU A 7 -6.28 13.27 -7.25
C LEU A 7 -5.71 12.03 -6.56
N ILE A 8 -5.08 11.14 -7.35
CA ILE A 8 -4.48 9.90 -6.85
C ILE A 8 -2.99 9.92 -7.16
N THR A 9 -2.13 9.95 -6.13
CA THR A 9 -0.69 9.72 -6.30
C THR A 9 -0.38 8.22 -6.27
N GLY A 10 0.77 7.80 -6.79
CA GLY A 10 1.08 6.37 -6.92
C GLY A 10 0.09 5.62 -7.81
N ALA A 11 -0.56 6.31 -8.74
CA ALA A 11 -1.65 5.80 -9.59
C ALA A 11 -1.23 4.63 -10.49
N THR A 12 0.06 4.48 -10.79
CA THR A 12 0.62 3.36 -11.57
C THR A 12 0.92 2.11 -10.72
N GLY A 13 0.87 2.23 -9.38
CA GLY A 13 1.05 1.11 -8.46
C GLY A 13 -0.24 0.31 -8.25
N SER A 14 -0.12 -0.88 -7.62
CA SER A 14 -1.24 -1.81 -7.42
C SER A 14 -2.44 -1.19 -6.67
N ILE A 15 -2.20 -0.43 -5.60
CA ILE A 15 -3.27 0.22 -4.85
C ILE A 15 -3.84 1.40 -5.63
N GLY A 16 -2.98 2.33 -6.09
CA GLY A 16 -3.42 3.55 -6.76
C GLY A 16 -4.19 3.28 -8.04
N ARG A 17 -3.79 2.27 -8.81
CA ARG A 17 -4.51 1.82 -10.00
C ARG A 17 -5.92 1.35 -9.67
N ASN A 18 -6.08 0.47 -8.67
CA ASN A 18 -7.39 0.02 -8.23
C ASN A 18 -8.26 1.18 -7.73
N VAL A 19 -7.68 2.17 -7.05
CA VAL A 19 -8.41 3.39 -6.62
C VAL A 19 -8.92 4.18 -7.83
N VAL A 20 -8.08 4.37 -8.86
CA VAL A 20 -8.47 5.05 -10.10
C VAL A 20 -9.61 4.30 -10.78
N GLU A 21 -9.47 2.98 -10.97
CA GLU A 21 -10.47 2.13 -11.60
C GLU A 21 -11.80 2.20 -10.85
N PHE A 22 -11.83 1.99 -9.55
CA PHE A 22 -13.05 2.00 -8.74
C PHE A 22 -13.73 3.37 -8.70
N LEU A 23 -12.98 4.47 -8.67
CA LEU A 23 -13.56 5.82 -8.74
C LEU A 23 -14.20 6.07 -10.10
N LEU A 24 -13.55 5.69 -11.21
CA LEU A 24 -14.07 5.83 -12.56
C LEU A 24 -15.32 4.97 -12.77
N GLU A 25 -15.34 3.71 -12.31
CA GLU A 25 -16.49 2.81 -12.35
C GLU A 25 -17.71 3.39 -11.60
N ARG A 26 -17.48 4.17 -10.54
CA ARG A 26 -18.51 4.87 -9.77
C ARG A 26 -18.89 6.24 -10.38
N GLY A 27 -18.35 6.58 -11.55
CA GLY A 27 -18.67 7.80 -12.28
C GLY A 27 -17.98 9.07 -11.75
N HIS A 28 -16.95 8.93 -10.93
CA HIS A 28 -16.15 10.06 -10.49
C HIS A 28 -15.11 10.46 -11.55
N LYS A 29 -14.76 11.74 -11.58
CA LYS A 29 -13.60 12.21 -12.33
C LYS A 29 -12.34 11.97 -11.52
N VAL A 30 -11.28 11.51 -12.17
CA VAL A 30 -10.00 11.18 -11.52
C VAL A 30 -8.86 11.85 -12.25
N ARG A 31 -7.96 12.47 -11.49
CA ARG A 31 -6.65 12.92 -11.96
C ARG A 31 -5.58 12.00 -11.35
N ALA A 32 -4.91 11.23 -12.20
CA ALA A 32 -3.81 10.35 -11.83
C ALA A 32 -2.50 11.16 -11.87
N PHE A 33 -1.86 11.32 -10.71
CA PHE A 33 -0.54 11.95 -10.61
C PHE A 33 0.54 10.89 -10.81
N VAL A 34 1.29 11.02 -11.90
CA VAL A 34 2.29 10.04 -12.33
C VAL A 34 3.69 10.68 -12.35
N HIS A 35 4.70 9.90 -11.94
CA HIS A 35 6.07 10.40 -11.90
C HIS A 35 6.62 10.63 -13.33
N LYS A 36 7.38 11.70 -13.49
CA LYS A 36 8.04 12.06 -14.74
C LYS A 36 9.07 10.99 -15.11
N GLY A 37 8.85 10.31 -16.23
CA GLY A 37 9.73 9.24 -16.71
C GLY A 37 9.30 7.82 -16.35
N GLU A 38 8.22 7.63 -15.56
CA GLU A 38 7.63 6.31 -15.35
C GLU A 38 6.72 5.92 -16.52
N ASN A 39 6.87 4.68 -16.91
CA ASN A 39 6.12 3.86 -17.86
C ASN A 39 4.97 4.56 -18.59
N ASN A 40 5.25 5.08 -19.78
CA ASN A 40 4.26 5.60 -20.71
C ASN A 40 3.09 4.62 -20.92
N GLU A 41 3.31 3.30 -20.83
CA GLU A 41 2.29 2.28 -21.01
C GLU A 41 1.26 2.28 -19.85
N GLN A 42 1.68 2.29 -18.59
CA GLN A 42 0.75 2.32 -17.44
C GLN A 42 -0.04 3.63 -17.41
N SER A 43 0.61 4.75 -17.66
CA SER A 43 -0.06 6.05 -17.76
C SER A 43 -1.06 6.08 -18.91
N SER A 44 -0.71 5.49 -20.07
CA SER A 44 -1.61 5.38 -21.23
C SER A 44 -2.82 4.50 -20.93
N GLN A 45 -2.64 3.40 -20.17
CA GLN A 45 -3.76 2.57 -19.73
C GLN A 45 -4.72 3.33 -18.82
N LEU A 46 -4.20 4.12 -17.85
CA LEU A 46 -5.03 4.97 -16.98
C LEU A 46 -5.81 6.03 -17.79
N GLN A 47 -5.19 6.61 -18.81
CA GLN A 47 -5.84 7.57 -19.69
C GLN A 47 -6.94 6.91 -20.54
N GLN A 48 -6.70 5.70 -21.04
CA GLN A 48 -7.71 4.92 -21.77
C GLN A 48 -8.92 4.56 -20.90
N LEU A 49 -8.72 4.37 -19.59
CA LEU A 49 -9.80 4.17 -18.63
C LEU A 49 -10.59 5.46 -18.34
N GLY A 50 -10.11 6.63 -18.78
CA GLY A 50 -10.79 7.91 -18.59
C GLY A 50 -10.20 8.80 -17.52
N ALA A 51 -9.05 8.47 -16.95
CA ALA A 51 -8.35 9.35 -16.00
C ALA A 51 -7.64 10.51 -16.72
N GLU A 52 -7.70 11.70 -16.13
CA GLU A 52 -6.80 12.80 -16.47
C GLU A 52 -5.39 12.49 -15.95
N ILE A 53 -4.36 12.69 -16.76
CA ILE A 53 -2.97 12.45 -16.36
C ILE A 53 -2.31 13.78 -16.02
N ALA A 54 -1.79 13.88 -14.78
CA ALA A 54 -0.91 14.95 -14.33
C ALA A 54 0.49 14.37 -14.10
N VAL A 55 1.48 14.90 -14.81
CA VAL A 55 2.87 14.44 -14.72
C VAL A 55 3.65 15.35 -13.77
N GLY A 56 4.35 14.75 -12.78
CA GLY A 56 5.14 15.52 -11.83
C GLY A 56 6.02 14.67 -10.94
N ASP A 57 6.57 15.31 -9.92
CA ASP A 57 7.37 14.67 -8.87
C ASP A 57 6.86 15.13 -7.51
N LEU A 58 6.62 14.20 -6.58
CA LEU A 58 6.20 14.52 -5.21
C LEU A 58 7.31 15.24 -4.38
N LEU A 59 8.52 15.29 -4.91
CA LEU A 59 9.63 16.10 -4.37
C LEU A 59 9.79 17.45 -5.09
N ASP A 60 8.85 17.81 -5.97
CA ASP A 60 8.83 19.10 -6.66
C ASP A 60 7.48 19.80 -6.46
N PHE A 61 7.47 20.76 -5.53
CA PHE A 61 6.27 21.57 -5.19
C PHE A 61 5.64 22.22 -6.43
N MET A 62 6.46 22.66 -7.40
CA MET A 62 5.99 23.36 -8.59
C MET A 62 5.20 22.47 -9.54
N THR A 63 5.35 21.15 -9.44
CA THR A 63 4.56 20.17 -10.21
C THR A 63 3.32 19.69 -9.42
N ILE A 64 3.40 19.63 -8.10
CA ILE A 64 2.29 19.21 -7.23
C ILE A 64 1.18 20.25 -7.21
N ARG A 65 1.56 21.53 -7.00
CA ARG A 65 0.59 22.61 -6.77
C ARG A 65 -0.43 22.76 -7.91
N PRO A 66 -0.05 22.85 -9.20
CA PRO A 66 -1.02 22.90 -10.29
C PRO A 66 -1.81 21.61 -10.49
N ALA A 67 -1.23 20.45 -10.14
CA ALA A 67 -1.95 19.17 -10.22
C ALA A 67 -3.14 19.11 -9.24
N LEU A 68 -3.12 19.88 -8.16
CA LEU A 68 -4.20 19.94 -7.18
C LEU A 68 -5.28 20.99 -7.48
N ASP A 69 -5.13 21.79 -8.55
CA ASP A 69 -6.14 22.78 -8.90
C ASP A 69 -7.47 22.11 -9.26
N GLY A 70 -8.53 22.57 -8.60
CA GLY A 70 -9.89 22.08 -8.78
C GLY A 70 -10.16 20.68 -8.20
N ILE A 71 -9.24 20.11 -7.43
CA ILE A 71 -9.41 18.79 -6.79
C ILE A 71 -10.34 18.88 -5.58
N SER A 72 -11.24 17.89 -5.43
CA SER A 72 -12.15 17.79 -4.27
C SER A 72 -11.50 17.08 -3.09
N GLY A 73 -10.79 15.96 -3.34
CA GLY A 73 -10.11 15.16 -2.34
C GLY A 73 -8.96 14.40 -2.99
N ALA A 74 -8.00 13.94 -2.20
CA ALA A 74 -6.81 13.29 -2.71
C ALA A 74 -6.44 12.02 -1.94
N CYS A 75 -5.84 11.06 -2.63
CA CYS A 75 -5.13 9.93 -2.04
C CYS A 75 -3.63 10.14 -2.19
N PHE A 76 -2.91 10.13 -1.08
CA PHE A 76 -1.46 10.25 -1.03
C PHE A 76 -0.83 8.89 -0.78
N VAL A 77 -0.15 8.36 -1.79
CA VAL A 77 0.66 7.13 -1.74
C VAL A 77 2.08 7.49 -2.15
N TYR A 78 3.05 7.14 -1.32
CA TYR A 78 4.47 7.35 -1.58
C TYR A 78 5.22 6.01 -1.54
N PRO A 79 6.15 5.73 -2.46
CA PRO A 79 6.90 4.47 -2.47
C PRO A 79 7.87 4.36 -1.28
N ILE A 80 8.35 3.14 -1.01
CA ILE A 80 9.37 2.89 0.03
C ILE A 80 10.77 3.32 -0.48
N VAL A 81 10.94 4.64 -0.56
CA VAL A 81 12.19 5.32 -0.93
C VAL A 81 12.40 6.52 -0.01
N PRO A 82 13.61 7.11 0.07
CA PRO A 82 13.82 8.37 0.80
C PRO A 82 12.93 9.50 0.28
N GLY A 83 12.57 10.45 1.16
CA GLY A 83 11.91 11.70 0.78
C GLY A 83 10.43 11.81 1.15
N ILE A 84 9.80 10.79 1.76
CA ILE A 84 8.36 10.83 2.09
C ILE A 84 8.00 12.04 2.99
N VAL A 85 8.86 12.45 3.92
CA VAL A 85 8.58 13.57 4.83
C VAL A 85 8.52 14.88 4.05
N ASP A 86 9.49 15.10 3.16
CA ASP A 86 9.53 16.29 2.28
C ASP A 86 8.34 16.28 1.32
N ALA A 87 8.10 15.14 0.65
CA ALA A 87 6.96 14.96 -0.23
C ALA A 87 5.62 15.24 0.48
N THR A 88 5.48 14.79 1.73
CA THR A 88 4.29 15.06 2.54
C THR A 88 4.15 16.53 2.86
N ALA A 89 5.24 17.21 3.23
CA ALA A 89 5.20 18.66 3.52
C ALA A 89 4.81 19.47 2.27
N TYR A 90 5.40 19.16 1.12
CA TYR A 90 5.06 19.81 -0.15
C TYR A 90 3.61 19.54 -0.55
N PHE A 91 3.18 18.28 -0.47
CA PHE A 91 1.82 17.90 -0.81
C PHE A 91 0.79 18.54 0.12
N ALA A 92 1.03 18.54 1.43
CA ALA A 92 0.13 19.15 2.41
C ALA A 92 -0.01 20.65 2.19
N GLN A 93 1.10 21.37 1.95
CA GLN A 93 1.07 22.80 1.64
C GLN A 93 0.30 23.07 0.35
N ALA A 94 0.59 22.32 -0.73
CA ALA A 94 -0.08 22.47 -2.01
C ALA A 94 -1.59 22.15 -1.93
N ALA A 95 -1.97 21.11 -1.19
CA ALA A 95 -3.36 20.74 -0.95
C ALA A 95 -4.12 21.82 -0.16
N LYS A 96 -3.47 22.43 0.82
CA LYS A 96 -4.03 23.55 1.58
C LYS A 96 -4.27 24.78 0.71
N GLU A 97 -3.30 25.16 -0.12
CA GLU A 97 -3.43 26.29 -1.07
C GLU A 97 -4.50 26.04 -2.14
N ALA A 98 -4.68 24.77 -2.55
CA ALA A 98 -5.71 24.38 -3.51
C ALA A 98 -7.09 24.16 -2.87
N ALA A 99 -7.23 24.35 -1.55
CA ALA A 99 -8.45 24.09 -0.79
C ALA A 99 -9.01 22.67 -0.98
N VAL A 100 -8.13 21.66 -1.04
CA VAL A 100 -8.52 20.25 -1.06
C VAL A 100 -9.25 19.91 0.23
N SER A 101 -10.44 19.31 0.13
CA SER A 101 -11.31 19.08 1.29
C SER A 101 -10.88 17.92 2.18
N THR A 102 -10.19 16.93 1.62
CA THR A 102 -9.77 15.73 2.35
C THR A 102 -8.55 15.06 1.70
N VAL A 103 -7.73 14.44 2.53
CA VAL A 103 -6.59 13.61 2.08
C VAL A 103 -6.68 12.25 2.76
N VAL A 104 -6.59 11.17 1.99
CA VAL A 104 -6.37 9.82 2.49
C VAL A 104 -4.89 9.51 2.34
N ASN A 105 -4.19 9.37 3.45
CA ASN A 105 -2.74 9.08 3.48
C ASN A 105 -2.51 7.58 3.67
N MET A 106 -1.81 6.95 2.73
CA MET A 106 -1.33 5.59 2.86
C MET A 106 -0.07 5.55 3.71
N SER A 107 -0.20 5.01 4.91
CA SER A 107 0.89 4.76 5.85
C SER A 107 1.19 3.24 5.91
N GLN A 108 1.59 2.71 7.05
CA GLN A 108 1.83 1.29 7.28
C GLN A 108 1.63 0.93 8.77
N VAL A 109 1.28 -0.32 9.08
CA VAL A 109 1.03 -0.77 10.47
C VAL A 109 2.25 -0.61 11.38
N SER A 110 3.46 -0.75 10.82
CA SER A 110 4.71 -0.56 11.56
C SER A 110 5.12 0.90 11.80
N ALA A 111 4.34 1.88 11.32
CA ALA A 111 4.59 3.30 11.52
C ALA A 111 4.41 3.69 12.99
N ARG A 112 5.53 3.93 13.68
CA ARG A 112 5.59 4.33 15.10
C ARG A 112 6.86 5.08 15.42
N ARG A 113 6.85 5.80 16.55
CA ARG A 113 7.98 6.63 17.00
C ARG A 113 9.27 5.82 17.22
N GLU A 114 9.12 4.59 17.72
CA GLU A 114 10.22 3.69 18.08
C GLU A 114 10.64 2.76 16.94
N ALA A 115 10.08 2.95 15.73
CA ALA A 115 10.42 2.12 14.58
C ALA A 115 11.90 2.24 14.23
N LYS A 116 12.59 1.09 14.13
CA LYS A 116 13.98 1.03 13.69
C LYS A 116 14.10 1.12 12.17
N SER A 117 13.06 0.70 11.44
CA SER A 117 12.97 0.94 10.01
C SER A 117 12.87 2.42 9.72
N HIS A 118 13.80 2.95 8.90
CA HIS A 118 13.77 4.34 8.47
C HIS A 118 12.46 4.66 7.71
N ALA A 119 11.98 3.74 6.87
CA ALA A 119 10.72 3.96 6.17
C ALA A 119 9.51 3.98 7.14
N ALA A 120 9.44 3.07 8.11
CA ALA A 120 8.36 3.05 9.08
C ALA A 120 8.35 4.31 9.97
N PHE A 121 9.53 4.74 10.44
CA PHE A 121 9.67 5.99 11.16
C PHE A 121 9.27 7.21 10.32
N ASN A 122 9.70 7.26 9.05
CA ASN A 122 9.37 8.36 8.15
C ASN A 122 7.87 8.39 7.80
N HIS A 123 7.19 7.24 7.71
CA HIS A 123 5.74 7.20 7.59
C HIS A 123 5.04 7.77 8.84
N TRP A 124 5.55 7.43 10.05
CA TRP A 124 5.03 8.02 11.27
C TRP A 124 5.24 9.54 11.28
N MET A 125 6.39 10.05 10.85
CA MET A 125 6.64 11.49 10.71
C MET A 125 5.74 12.13 9.67
N ALA A 126 5.52 11.48 8.53
CA ALA A 126 4.60 11.96 7.49
C ALA A 126 3.16 12.11 8.01
N GLU A 127 2.69 11.15 8.84
CA GLU A 127 1.40 11.31 9.53
C GLU A 127 1.39 12.57 10.41
N ARG A 128 2.45 12.84 11.18
CA ARG A 128 2.53 14.05 12.03
C ARG A 128 2.53 15.32 11.19
N VAL A 129 3.24 15.35 10.06
CA VAL A 129 3.22 16.51 9.14
C VAL A 129 1.80 16.76 8.61
N PHE A 130 1.08 15.72 8.22
CA PHE A 130 -0.32 15.85 7.82
C PHE A 130 -1.21 16.33 8.96
N ASP A 131 -1.05 15.81 10.18
CA ASP A 131 -1.82 16.26 11.35
C ASP A 131 -1.60 17.75 11.65
N TRP A 132 -0.35 18.22 11.57
CA TRP A 132 0.00 19.63 11.79
C TRP A 132 -0.48 20.55 10.68
N SER A 133 -0.73 20.04 9.48
CA SER A 133 -1.17 20.84 8.34
C SER A 133 -2.55 21.47 8.53
N GLY A 134 -3.38 20.91 9.40
CA GLY A 134 -4.77 21.31 9.60
C GLY A 134 -5.74 20.84 8.51
N LEU A 135 -5.27 20.02 7.54
CA LEU A 135 -6.13 19.37 6.57
C LEU A 135 -7.03 18.30 7.23
N ALA A 136 -8.13 17.96 6.58
CA ALA A 136 -8.92 16.79 6.97
C ALA A 136 -8.25 15.52 6.44
N VAL A 137 -7.39 14.89 7.24
CA VAL A 137 -6.63 13.72 6.84
C VAL A 137 -7.17 12.46 7.51
N THR A 138 -7.13 11.35 6.78
CA THR A 138 -7.35 9.99 7.29
C THR A 138 -6.11 9.16 7.00
N HIS A 139 -5.52 8.53 8.01
CA HIS A 139 -4.35 7.65 7.85
C HIS A 139 -4.76 6.19 7.75
N LEU A 140 -4.27 5.49 6.75
CA LEU A 140 -4.44 4.06 6.59
C LEU A 140 -3.12 3.33 6.88
N ARG A 141 -3.16 2.37 7.77
CA ARG A 141 -2.02 1.56 8.21
C ARG A 141 -2.24 0.09 7.86
N PRO A 142 -2.06 -0.30 6.60
CA PRO A 142 -2.19 -1.69 6.20
C PRO A 142 -1.09 -2.58 6.79
N THR A 143 -1.43 -3.85 6.99
CA THR A 143 -0.51 -4.95 7.27
C THR A 143 0.19 -5.41 5.99
N PHE A 144 0.78 -6.61 5.96
CA PHE A 144 1.35 -7.20 4.76
C PHE A 144 0.31 -7.35 3.63
N PHE A 145 0.69 -6.98 2.42
CA PHE A 145 -0.17 -7.10 1.25
C PHE A 145 -0.20 -8.55 0.75
N ALA A 146 -1.36 -9.01 0.31
CA ALA A 146 -1.49 -10.31 -0.33
C ALA A 146 -0.68 -10.38 -1.64
N GLY A 147 -0.56 -9.26 -2.36
CA GLY A 147 0.31 -9.13 -3.53
C GLY A 147 1.79 -9.40 -3.26
N TRP A 148 2.20 -9.43 -1.99
CA TRP A 148 3.55 -9.86 -1.65
C TRP A 148 3.86 -11.29 -2.10
N PHE A 149 2.87 -12.19 -2.13
CA PHE A 149 3.03 -13.54 -2.68
C PHE A 149 3.34 -13.55 -4.18
N LEU A 150 2.89 -12.54 -4.93
CA LEU A 150 3.22 -12.42 -6.36
C LEU A 150 4.72 -12.17 -6.61
N TYR A 151 5.41 -11.51 -5.68
CA TYR A 151 6.87 -11.36 -5.76
C TYR A 151 7.62 -12.70 -5.61
N TYR A 152 6.97 -13.68 -4.99
CA TYR A 152 7.50 -15.03 -4.80
C TYR A 152 6.86 -16.05 -5.75
N ALA A 153 6.14 -15.61 -6.77
CA ALA A 153 5.43 -16.47 -7.70
C ALA A 153 6.36 -17.54 -8.31
N GLN A 154 7.57 -17.19 -8.71
CA GLN A 154 8.54 -18.17 -9.22
C GLN A 154 8.95 -19.19 -8.16
N SER A 155 9.22 -18.77 -6.93
CA SER A 155 9.55 -19.69 -5.82
C SER A 155 8.38 -20.62 -5.49
N ILE A 156 7.15 -20.11 -5.59
CA ILE A 156 5.92 -20.90 -5.42
C ILE A 156 5.79 -21.94 -6.53
N LYS A 157 6.03 -21.58 -7.81
CA LYS A 157 6.09 -22.51 -8.95
C LYS A 157 7.14 -23.59 -8.75
N ASP A 158 8.32 -23.21 -8.27
CA ASP A 158 9.44 -24.12 -8.02
C ASP A 158 9.22 -25.02 -6.79
N GLY A 159 8.13 -24.81 -6.04
CA GLY A 159 7.75 -25.61 -4.88
C GLY A 159 8.54 -25.33 -3.60
N LEU A 160 9.28 -24.18 -3.52
CA LEU A 160 10.06 -23.82 -2.35
C LEU A 160 9.97 -22.32 -2.06
N VAL A 161 9.41 -21.96 -0.90
CA VAL A 161 9.35 -20.58 -0.40
C VAL A 161 10.29 -20.45 0.79
N GLN A 162 11.27 -19.54 0.68
CA GLN A 162 12.29 -19.29 1.70
C GLN A 162 12.18 -17.86 2.22
N MET A 163 11.86 -17.71 3.52
CA MET A 163 11.63 -16.42 4.18
C MET A 163 12.21 -16.42 5.60
N PRO A 164 12.52 -15.23 6.17
CA PRO A 164 13.04 -15.16 7.53
C PRO A 164 11.94 -15.20 8.61
N PHE A 165 10.69 -15.34 8.22
CA PHE A 165 9.56 -15.28 9.13
C PHE A 165 9.39 -16.61 9.86
N GLY A 166 8.92 -16.52 11.12
CA GLY A 166 8.89 -17.66 12.02
C GLY A 166 7.57 -18.41 12.03
N GLU A 167 7.48 -19.29 13.01
CA GLU A 167 6.37 -20.20 13.24
C GLU A 167 5.70 -19.94 14.61
N SER A 168 6.15 -18.90 15.33
CA SER A 168 5.60 -18.62 16.65
C SER A 168 4.18 -18.07 16.55
N LYS A 169 3.40 -18.25 17.64
CA LYS A 169 2.02 -17.77 17.70
C LYS A 169 1.86 -16.24 17.54
N ILE A 170 2.91 -15.47 17.78
CA ILE A 170 2.93 -14.02 17.63
C ILE A 170 3.50 -13.57 16.29
N ASP A 171 4.21 -14.44 15.56
CA ASP A 171 4.85 -14.19 14.28
C ASP A 171 3.85 -14.43 13.14
N LYS A 172 2.77 -13.65 13.16
CA LYS A 172 1.61 -13.77 12.27
C LYS A 172 1.31 -12.46 11.57
N HIS A 173 0.58 -12.56 10.48
CA HIS A 173 -0.05 -11.43 9.79
C HIS A 173 -1.33 -11.88 9.09
N ALA A 174 -2.24 -10.96 8.86
CA ALA A 174 -3.45 -11.17 8.07
C ALA A 174 -3.27 -10.49 6.70
N PRO A 175 -2.87 -11.22 5.62
CA PRO A 175 -2.61 -10.62 4.32
C PRO A 175 -3.81 -9.85 3.81
N ILE A 176 -3.60 -8.58 3.41
CA ILE A 176 -4.64 -7.71 2.88
C ILE A 176 -4.50 -7.54 1.37
N ALA A 177 -5.59 -7.71 0.63
CA ALA A 177 -5.61 -7.44 -0.80
C ALA A 177 -5.51 -5.94 -1.09
N GLU A 178 -4.86 -5.57 -2.19
CA GLU A 178 -4.73 -4.19 -2.64
C GLU A 178 -6.09 -3.60 -3.05
N GLU A 179 -6.99 -4.43 -3.55
CA GLU A 179 -8.36 -4.06 -3.87
C GLU A 179 -9.17 -3.62 -2.64
N ASP A 180 -8.98 -4.29 -1.50
CA ASP A 180 -9.67 -3.92 -0.27
C ASP A 180 -9.18 -2.58 0.26
N GLN A 181 -7.87 -2.33 0.18
CA GLN A 181 -7.30 -1.03 0.50
C GLN A 181 -7.87 0.07 -0.40
N ALA A 182 -7.98 -0.22 -1.70
CA ALA A 182 -8.57 0.72 -2.66
C ALA A 182 -10.05 0.99 -2.37
N ARG A 183 -10.86 -0.04 -2.03
CA ARG A 183 -12.26 0.14 -1.62
C ARG A 183 -12.39 1.05 -0.40
N VAL A 184 -11.52 0.85 0.61
CA VAL A 184 -11.48 1.72 1.81
C VAL A 184 -11.17 3.15 1.43
N ILE A 185 -10.15 3.39 0.59
CA ILE A 185 -9.78 4.73 0.12
C ILE A 185 -10.95 5.40 -0.59
N VAL A 186 -11.60 4.70 -1.52
CA VAL A 186 -12.75 5.21 -2.28
C VAL A 186 -13.91 5.57 -1.35
N SER A 187 -14.27 4.69 -0.42
CA SER A 187 -15.35 4.93 0.55
C SER A 187 -15.07 6.16 1.43
N ILE A 188 -13.81 6.37 1.84
CA ILE A 188 -13.40 7.54 2.62
C ILE A 188 -13.47 8.81 1.77
N LEU A 189 -13.00 8.78 0.52
CA LEU A 189 -13.08 9.93 -0.40
C LEU A 189 -14.52 10.34 -0.69
N GLU A 190 -15.46 9.38 -0.76
CA GLU A 190 -16.89 9.63 -0.96
C GLU A 190 -17.60 10.17 0.29
N ASN A 191 -17.15 9.79 1.49
CA ASN A 191 -17.74 10.22 2.77
C ASN A 191 -16.68 10.71 3.77
N PRO A 192 -15.92 11.77 3.46
CA PRO A 192 -14.75 12.17 4.23
C PRO A 192 -15.07 12.65 5.66
N SER A 193 -16.26 13.19 5.91
CA SER A 193 -16.64 13.73 7.22
C SER A 193 -16.66 12.68 8.32
N ALA A 194 -17.01 11.43 7.99
CA ALA A 194 -17.06 10.32 8.92
C ALA A 194 -15.66 9.82 9.33
N HIS A 195 -14.61 10.20 8.59
CA HIS A 195 -13.27 9.63 8.71
C HIS A 195 -12.18 10.65 9.04
N LYS A 196 -12.50 11.93 9.04
CA LYS A 196 -11.56 13.03 9.34
C LYS A 196 -10.81 12.80 10.67
N GLY A 197 -9.48 12.90 10.62
CA GLY A 197 -8.61 12.79 11.79
C GLY A 197 -8.49 11.36 12.35
N LYS A 198 -8.99 10.35 11.62
CA LYS A 198 -8.90 8.94 12.05
C LYS A 198 -7.67 8.26 11.47
N THR A 199 -7.16 7.31 12.24
CA THR A 199 -6.15 6.35 11.81
C THR A 199 -6.75 4.95 11.87
N TYR A 200 -6.73 4.23 10.75
CA TYR A 200 -7.22 2.87 10.64
C TYR A 200 -6.09 1.91 10.37
N GLN A 201 -5.96 0.88 11.18
CA GLN A 201 -5.24 -0.32 10.79
C GLN A 201 -6.09 -1.12 9.82
N LEU A 202 -5.47 -1.75 8.83
CA LEU A 202 -6.19 -2.54 7.84
C LEU A 202 -5.57 -3.94 7.78
N PHE A 203 -6.40 -4.94 8.07
CA PHE A 203 -6.04 -6.35 8.09
C PHE A 203 -6.86 -7.14 7.09
N GLY A 204 -6.29 -8.24 6.58
CA GLY A 204 -7.07 -9.28 5.93
C GLY A 204 -7.98 -10.02 6.91
N PRO A 205 -8.84 -10.92 6.42
CA PRO A 205 -9.87 -11.55 7.26
C PRO A 205 -9.35 -12.66 8.19
N LYS A 206 -8.13 -13.16 7.97
CA LYS A 206 -7.55 -14.28 8.72
C LYS A 206 -6.04 -14.12 8.88
N GLU A 207 -5.56 -14.39 10.09
CA GLU A 207 -4.13 -14.44 10.39
C GLU A 207 -3.50 -15.77 9.99
N TYR A 208 -2.24 -15.67 9.55
CA TYR A 208 -1.39 -16.82 9.23
C TYR A 208 0.03 -16.61 9.77
N THR A 209 0.67 -17.69 10.18
CA THR A 209 2.12 -17.78 10.07
C THR A 209 2.49 -17.98 8.59
N TYR A 210 3.74 -17.74 8.20
CA TYR A 210 4.16 -18.01 6.82
C TYR A 210 4.04 -19.49 6.42
N PRO A 211 4.42 -20.47 7.28
CA PRO A 211 4.16 -21.88 6.98
C PRO A 211 2.68 -22.20 6.71
N GLU A 212 1.76 -21.66 7.53
CA GLU A 212 0.32 -21.85 7.34
C GLU A 212 -0.16 -21.26 6.01
N ALA A 213 0.29 -20.04 5.67
CA ALA A 213 -0.06 -19.41 4.39
C ALA A 213 0.47 -20.22 3.18
N VAL A 214 1.72 -20.68 3.23
CA VAL A 214 2.32 -21.49 2.17
C VAL A 214 1.62 -22.85 2.03
N ALA A 215 1.23 -23.47 3.13
CA ALA A 215 0.47 -24.74 3.10
C ALA A 215 -0.93 -24.54 2.47
N GLU A 216 -1.61 -23.44 2.80
CA GLU A 216 -2.89 -23.11 2.18
C GLU A 216 -2.73 -22.84 0.67
N ILE A 217 -1.71 -22.08 0.26
CA ILE A 217 -1.38 -21.84 -1.16
C ILE A 217 -1.08 -23.17 -1.89
N SER A 218 -0.30 -24.07 -1.28
CA SER A 218 -0.01 -25.41 -1.82
C SER A 218 -1.29 -26.20 -2.09
N THR A 219 -2.24 -26.14 -1.16
CA THR A 219 -3.54 -26.81 -1.31
C THR A 219 -4.36 -26.20 -2.46
N ILE A 220 -4.42 -24.87 -2.54
CA ILE A 220 -5.19 -24.15 -3.57
C ILE A 220 -4.63 -24.42 -4.97
N LEU A 221 -3.31 -24.43 -5.12
CA LEU A 221 -2.64 -24.64 -6.40
C LEU A 221 -2.57 -26.12 -6.81
N GLY A 222 -2.69 -27.05 -5.87
CA GLY A 222 -2.72 -28.48 -6.11
C GLY A 222 -1.34 -29.11 -6.35
N HIS A 223 -0.26 -28.43 -5.93
CA HIS A 223 1.09 -29.00 -5.95
C HIS A 223 1.83 -28.70 -4.65
N LYS A 224 2.83 -29.52 -4.33
CA LYS A 224 3.57 -29.41 -3.08
C LYS A 224 4.47 -28.17 -3.10
N ILE A 225 4.27 -27.30 -2.10
CA ILE A 225 5.13 -26.15 -1.84
C ILE A 225 5.67 -26.29 -0.41
N THR A 226 6.98 -26.26 -0.26
CA THR A 226 7.66 -26.35 1.03
C THR A 226 8.04 -24.98 1.52
N TYR A 227 7.80 -24.71 2.79
CA TYR A 227 8.32 -23.52 3.46
C TYR A 227 9.62 -23.86 4.17
N GLU A 228 10.64 -23.03 4.01
CA GLU A 228 11.92 -23.13 4.71
C GLU A 228 12.26 -21.77 5.34
N ARG A 229 12.46 -21.78 6.66
CA ARG A 229 12.91 -20.59 7.37
C ARG A 229 14.40 -20.38 7.15
N ILE A 230 14.76 -19.19 6.68
CA ILE A 230 16.16 -18.75 6.53
C ILE A 230 16.54 -17.73 7.59
N SER A 231 17.83 -17.50 7.81
CA SER A 231 18.29 -16.46 8.73
C SER A 231 18.00 -15.05 8.17
N LEU A 232 17.89 -14.06 9.05
CA LEU A 232 17.76 -12.66 8.67
C LEU A 232 18.96 -12.17 7.84
N GLU A 233 20.16 -12.68 8.14
CA GLU A 233 21.38 -12.38 7.41
C GLU A 233 21.31 -12.90 5.97
N THR A 234 20.91 -14.16 5.80
CA THR A 234 20.71 -14.78 4.49
C THR A 234 19.67 -13.99 3.67
N PHE A 235 18.56 -13.64 4.30
CA PHE A 235 17.51 -12.84 3.65
C PHE A 235 17.98 -11.47 3.22
N ARG A 236 18.76 -10.78 4.08
CA ARG A 236 19.38 -9.50 3.77
C ARG A 236 20.35 -9.59 2.58
N GLU A 237 21.21 -10.61 2.57
CA GLU A 237 22.14 -10.84 1.48
C GLU A 237 21.41 -11.10 0.16
N TRP A 238 20.35 -11.90 0.17
CA TRP A 238 19.54 -12.15 -1.00
C TRP A 238 18.82 -10.89 -1.49
N GLY A 239 18.29 -10.11 -0.56
CA GLY A 239 17.68 -8.81 -0.87
C GLY A 239 18.66 -7.89 -1.58
N LEU A 240 19.89 -7.80 -1.11
CA LEU A 240 20.96 -7.01 -1.73
C LEU A 240 21.40 -7.57 -3.09
N LYS A 241 21.53 -8.90 -3.23
CA LYS A 241 21.94 -9.56 -4.49
C LYS A 241 20.86 -9.49 -5.58
N ARG A 242 19.58 -9.71 -5.22
CA ARG A 242 18.45 -9.68 -6.16
C ARG A 242 18.07 -8.27 -6.58
N SER A 243 18.43 -7.28 -5.79
CA SER A 243 18.02 -5.90 -6.01
C SER A 243 19.11 -5.01 -6.61
N ARG A 244 19.65 -5.37 -7.77
CA ARG A 244 20.47 -4.40 -8.56
C ARG A 244 19.74 -3.04 -8.80
N LYS A 245 18.44 -2.96 -8.51
CA LYS A 245 17.58 -1.77 -8.61
C LYS A 245 17.02 -1.26 -7.28
N ARG A 246 17.20 -1.96 -6.14
CA ARG A 246 16.61 -1.53 -4.85
C ARG A 246 17.68 -0.90 -3.96
N SER A 247 17.36 0.27 -3.43
CA SER A 247 18.30 1.07 -2.62
C SER A 247 18.62 0.40 -1.27
N PRO A 248 19.75 0.77 -0.64
CA PRO A 248 20.07 0.38 0.74
C PRO A 248 18.95 0.71 1.74
N PHE A 249 18.20 1.79 1.47
CA PHE A 249 17.03 2.20 2.26
C PHE A 249 15.94 1.13 2.27
N PHE A 250 15.61 0.56 1.11
CA PHE A 250 14.62 -0.52 1.02
C PHE A 250 15.11 -1.80 1.70
N ALA A 251 16.39 -2.15 1.53
CA ALA A 251 16.98 -3.33 2.19
C ALA A 251 16.95 -3.21 3.72
N GLN A 252 17.25 -2.03 4.26
CA GLN A 252 17.13 -1.73 5.68
C GLN A 252 15.68 -1.84 6.16
N HIS A 253 14.73 -1.29 5.40
CA HIS A 253 13.31 -1.39 5.72
C HIS A 253 12.86 -2.86 5.83
N VAL A 254 13.13 -3.69 4.82
CA VAL A 254 12.71 -5.10 4.80
C VAL A 254 13.33 -5.89 5.95
N PHE A 255 14.60 -5.61 6.29
CA PHE A 255 15.27 -6.25 7.43
C PHE A 255 14.58 -5.91 8.76
N GLU A 256 14.28 -4.64 9.02
CA GLU A 256 13.61 -4.23 10.25
C GLU A 256 12.15 -4.69 10.31
N VAL A 257 11.46 -4.70 9.17
CA VAL A 257 10.10 -5.25 9.05
C VAL A 257 10.06 -6.73 9.42
N ALA A 258 11.09 -7.50 9.05
CA ALA A 258 11.17 -8.91 9.46
C ALA A 258 11.32 -9.06 10.98
N GLN A 259 12.06 -8.17 11.64
CA GLN A 259 12.15 -8.14 13.11
C GLN A 259 10.83 -7.70 13.75
N ASP A 260 10.16 -6.69 13.19
CA ASP A 260 8.85 -6.23 13.63
C ASP A 260 7.80 -7.35 13.48
N HIS A 261 7.87 -8.14 12.42
CA HIS A 261 7.00 -9.31 12.22
C HIS A 261 7.22 -10.34 13.33
N ALA A 262 8.47 -10.71 13.60
CA ALA A 262 8.81 -11.62 14.69
C ALA A 262 8.39 -11.10 16.08
N ALA A 263 8.27 -9.79 16.25
CA ALA A 263 7.76 -9.13 17.45
C ALA A 263 6.23 -9.00 17.49
N GLY A 264 5.50 -9.48 16.48
CA GLY A 264 4.04 -9.47 16.43
C GLY A 264 3.40 -8.14 16.02
N VAL A 265 4.17 -7.19 15.49
CA VAL A 265 3.65 -5.86 15.08
C VAL A 265 2.60 -5.97 13.96
N PHE A 266 2.64 -7.02 13.17
CA PHE A 266 1.75 -7.26 12.05
C PHE A 266 0.55 -8.17 12.38
N SER A 267 0.49 -8.70 13.60
CA SER A 267 -0.60 -9.56 14.06
C SER A 267 -1.88 -8.75 14.30
N GLY A 268 -3.00 -9.38 14.09
CA GLY A 268 -4.33 -8.84 14.32
C GLY A 268 -5.28 -9.07 13.14
N THR A 269 -6.55 -9.01 13.47
CA THR A 269 -7.68 -8.92 12.52
C THR A 269 -8.68 -7.95 13.10
N ASP A 270 -9.47 -7.29 12.23
CA ASP A 270 -10.57 -6.44 12.66
C ASP A 270 -11.70 -6.42 11.60
N GLU A 271 -12.73 -5.66 11.87
CA GLU A 271 -13.88 -5.48 10.96
C GLU A 271 -13.87 -4.11 10.27
N VAL A 272 -12.74 -3.39 10.30
CA VAL A 272 -12.66 -2.01 9.80
C VAL A 272 -12.99 -1.93 8.31
N ILE A 273 -12.47 -2.84 7.50
CA ILE A 273 -12.75 -2.89 6.06
C ILE A 273 -14.25 -3.09 5.81
N GLU A 274 -14.85 -4.09 6.45
CA GLU A 274 -16.29 -4.37 6.28
C GLU A 274 -17.16 -3.20 6.77
N LYS A 275 -16.83 -2.59 7.90
CA LYS A 275 -17.55 -1.42 8.44
C LYS A 275 -17.47 -0.19 7.55
N ILE A 276 -16.34 0.04 6.87
CA ILE A 276 -16.17 1.20 6.01
C ILE A 276 -16.75 0.96 4.62
N THR A 277 -16.57 -0.25 4.08
CA THR A 277 -16.89 -0.54 2.68
C THR A 277 -18.23 -1.24 2.48
N GLY A 278 -18.79 -1.85 3.54
CA GLY A 278 -19.95 -2.75 3.46
C GLY A 278 -19.62 -4.13 2.86
N HIS A 279 -18.34 -4.42 2.58
CA HIS A 279 -17.87 -5.67 1.98
C HIS A 279 -16.84 -6.35 2.88
N LYS A 280 -16.95 -7.67 2.98
CA LYS A 280 -15.92 -8.48 3.64
C LYS A 280 -14.59 -8.38 2.89
N PRO A 281 -13.46 -8.33 3.59
CA PRO A 281 -12.16 -8.32 2.94
C PRO A 281 -11.89 -9.65 2.22
N MET A 282 -11.15 -9.58 1.12
CA MET A 282 -10.72 -10.73 0.31
C MET A 282 -9.79 -11.63 1.13
N GLY A 283 -10.10 -12.93 1.18
CA GLY A 283 -9.24 -13.93 1.82
C GLY A 283 -8.07 -14.37 0.94
N LEU A 284 -7.06 -15.02 1.56
CA LEU A 284 -5.90 -15.54 0.84
C LEU A 284 -6.29 -16.50 -0.29
N GLU A 285 -7.26 -17.40 -0.04
CA GLU A 285 -7.74 -18.34 -1.05
C GLU A 285 -8.30 -17.61 -2.28
N GLU A 286 -9.17 -16.64 -2.09
CA GLU A 286 -9.76 -15.86 -3.18
C GLU A 286 -8.68 -15.10 -3.95
N PHE A 287 -7.72 -14.48 -3.25
CA PHE A 287 -6.59 -13.79 -3.86
C PHE A 287 -5.75 -14.71 -4.75
N ILE A 288 -5.35 -15.88 -4.22
CA ILE A 288 -4.54 -16.85 -4.97
C ILE A 288 -5.29 -17.38 -6.18
N ARG A 289 -6.60 -17.71 -6.05
CA ARG A 289 -7.42 -18.16 -7.18
C ARG A 289 -7.53 -17.09 -8.26
N LYS A 290 -7.73 -15.84 -7.88
CA LYS A 290 -7.80 -14.69 -8.80
C LYS A 290 -6.51 -14.50 -9.60
N HIS A 291 -5.37 -14.71 -8.96
CA HIS A 291 -4.04 -14.53 -9.57
C HIS A 291 -3.36 -15.86 -9.96
N ARG A 292 -4.14 -16.92 -10.12
CA ARG A 292 -3.65 -18.28 -10.34
C ARG A 292 -2.62 -18.39 -11.48
N SER A 293 -2.85 -17.70 -12.60
CA SER A 293 -1.94 -17.69 -13.75
C SER A 293 -0.53 -17.16 -13.43
N ALA A 294 -0.37 -16.36 -12.37
CA ALA A 294 0.95 -15.91 -11.94
C ALA A 294 1.73 -17.01 -11.23
N PHE A 295 1.06 -18.03 -10.69
CA PHE A 295 1.63 -19.12 -9.90
C PHE A 295 1.73 -20.45 -10.66
N GLU A 296 1.24 -20.53 -11.88
CA GLU A 296 1.35 -21.63 -12.86
C GLU A 296 2.28 -21.23 -14.03
#